data_e29ef050089a94f37a146bc1fcb9ad9d
#
_entry.id   e29ef050089a94f37a146bc1fcb9ad9d
#
_cell.length_a   1.000
_cell.length_b   1.000
_cell.length_c   1.000
_cell.angle_alpha   90.00
_cell.angle_beta   90.00
_cell.angle_gamma   90.00
#
_symmetry.space_group_name_H-M   'P 1'
#
loop_
_entity.id
_entity.type
_entity.pdbx_description
1 polymer ?
#
loop_
_entity_poly.entity_id
_entity_poly.type
_entity_poly.pdbx_seq_one_letter_code
_entity_poly.pdbx_strand_id
1 'polypeptide(L)'
;MTTPANAHKALKRQVALAVGQLLFARAFVRETGQGRVGGRRVQARTSKGEMVDCYEGEQPIRFGIVGAADVEAFVAPFGRHVELECKTGKGELSDVQIMFSKAVKPFGVVFAVVRSAEEAVALVTRVHEEDRELARRGGFVVDAGNRPA
;
A
#
# COMPACT_ATOMS: atom_id res chain seq x y z
N MET A 1 -7.52 -20.57 14.40
CA MET A 1 -7.99 -19.18 14.50
C MET A 1 -6.98 -18.26 13.84
N THR A 2 -7.41 -17.42 12.92
CA THR A 2 -6.51 -16.43 12.26
C THR A 2 -6.27 -15.27 13.23
N THR A 3 -5.01 -14.95 13.50
CA THR A 3 -4.69 -13.79 14.34
C THR A 3 -5.07 -12.48 13.63
N PRO A 4 -5.37 -11.38 14.35
CA PRO A 4 -5.67 -10.08 13.74
C PRO A 4 -4.60 -9.61 12.74
N ALA A 5 -3.32 -9.84 13.04
CA ALA A 5 -2.21 -9.50 12.15
C ALA A 5 -2.25 -10.31 10.84
N ASN A 6 -2.58 -11.60 10.92
CA ASN A 6 -2.71 -12.44 9.73
C ASN A 6 -3.92 -12.05 8.88
N ALA A 7 -5.04 -11.67 9.51
CA ALA A 7 -6.23 -11.18 8.82
C ALA A 7 -5.93 -9.88 8.04
N HIS A 8 -5.22 -8.94 8.65
CA HIS A 8 -4.81 -7.69 7.99
C HIS A 8 -3.86 -7.96 6.81
N LYS A 9 -2.86 -8.83 6.99
CA LYS A 9 -1.94 -9.21 5.91
C LYS A 9 -2.66 -9.90 4.75
N ALA A 10 -3.65 -10.75 5.05
CA ALA A 10 -4.47 -11.39 4.03
C ALA A 10 -5.31 -10.36 3.26
N LEU A 11 -5.94 -9.42 3.95
CA LEU A 11 -6.73 -8.35 3.32
C LEU A 11 -5.89 -7.50 2.36
N LYS A 12 -4.70 -7.06 2.77
CA LYS A 12 -3.77 -6.31 1.90
C LYS A 12 -3.50 -7.04 0.58
N ARG A 13 -3.20 -8.34 0.66
CA ARG A 13 -2.92 -9.16 -0.52
C ARG A 13 -4.15 -9.33 -1.41
N GLN A 14 -5.32 -9.57 -0.81
CA GLN A 14 -6.58 -9.70 -1.54
C GLN A 14 -6.94 -8.41 -2.28
N VAL A 15 -6.82 -7.26 -1.62
CA VAL A 15 -7.03 -5.94 -2.22
C VAL A 15 -6.08 -5.70 -3.39
N ALA A 16 -4.78 -5.89 -3.18
CA ALA A 16 -3.79 -5.68 -4.24
C ALA A 16 -4.02 -6.62 -5.44
N LEU A 17 -4.35 -7.89 -5.19
CA LEU A 17 -4.63 -8.86 -6.25
C LEU A 17 -5.89 -8.47 -7.03
N ALA A 18 -7.00 -8.17 -6.34
CA ALA A 18 -8.26 -7.85 -6.98
C ALA A 18 -8.19 -6.57 -7.83
N VAL A 19 -7.56 -5.52 -7.29
CA VAL A 19 -7.33 -4.27 -8.04
C VAL A 19 -6.35 -4.48 -9.19
N GLY A 20 -5.28 -5.25 -8.97
CA GLY A 20 -4.27 -5.54 -9.98
C GLY A 20 -4.78 -6.38 -11.17
N GLN A 21 -5.90 -7.10 -11.00
CA GLN A 21 -6.57 -7.84 -12.08
C GLN A 21 -7.42 -6.95 -13.01
N LEU A 22 -7.72 -5.72 -12.60
CA LEU A 22 -8.43 -4.77 -13.44
C LEU A 22 -7.54 -4.35 -14.63
N LEU A 23 -8.10 -4.35 -15.83
CA LEU A 23 -7.34 -4.00 -17.05
C LEU A 23 -6.82 -2.56 -17.05
N PHE A 24 -7.48 -1.70 -16.31
CA PHE A 24 -7.22 -0.26 -16.23
C PHE A 24 -6.48 0.18 -14.95
N ALA A 25 -6.05 -0.76 -14.11
CA ALA A 25 -5.30 -0.44 -12.89
C ALA A 25 -4.09 -1.34 -12.69
N ARG A 26 -3.13 -0.85 -11.91
CA ARG A 26 -2.03 -1.65 -11.36
C ARG A 26 -1.92 -1.33 -9.88
N ALA A 27 -1.80 -2.37 -9.06
CA ALA A 27 -1.74 -2.23 -7.61
C ALA A 27 -0.51 -2.93 -7.04
N PHE A 28 0.04 -2.33 -6.00
CA PHE A 28 1.23 -2.80 -5.30
C PHE A 28 0.99 -2.76 -3.79
N VAL A 29 1.35 -3.84 -3.10
CA VAL A 29 1.39 -3.84 -1.64
C VAL A 29 2.58 -3.01 -1.20
N ARG A 30 2.34 -2.04 -0.34
CA ARG A 30 3.40 -1.27 0.28
C ARG A 30 3.76 -1.88 1.62
N GLU A 31 5.02 -2.22 1.77
CA GLU A 31 5.56 -2.66 3.04
C GLU A 31 6.17 -1.45 3.76
N THR A 32 5.66 -1.19 4.96
CA THR A 32 6.21 -0.19 5.87
C THR A 32 6.59 -0.88 7.17
N GLY A 33 7.66 -0.44 7.80
CA GLY A 33 8.05 -1.09 9.02
C GLY A 33 9.37 -0.62 9.60
N GLN A 34 9.79 -1.37 10.58
CA GLN A 34 11.09 -1.23 11.22
C GLN A 34 11.84 -2.55 11.05
N GLY A 35 13.11 -2.44 10.80
CA GLY A 35 14.01 -3.58 10.72
C GLY A 35 15.34 -3.27 11.36
N ARG A 36 16.26 -4.20 11.25
CA ARG A 36 17.63 -4.05 11.69
C ARG A 36 18.55 -4.44 10.56
N VAL A 37 19.62 -3.72 10.38
CA VAL A 37 20.61 -3.98 9.34
C VAL A 37 22.03 -3.96 9.89
N GLY A 38 22.91 -4.67 9.20
CA GLY A 38 24.30 -4.82 9.62
C GLY A 38 24.43 -5.76 10.83
N GLY A 39 25.43 -5.50 11.61
CA GLY A 39 25.77 -6.32 12.74
C GLY A 39 26.66 -7.51 12.37
N ARG A 40 27.44 -7.96 13.36
CA ARG A 40 28.27 -9.17 13.27
C ARG A 40 27.52 -10.34 13.92
N ARG A 41 27.40 -11.45 13.24
CA ARG A 41 26.84 -12.67 13.83
C ARG A 41 27.73 -13.13 14.97
N VAL A 42 27.15 -13.29 16.13
CA VAL A 42 27.82 -13.80 17.34
C VAL A 42 26.94 -14.84 17.99
N GLN A 43 27.58 -15.73 18.77
CA GLN A 43 26.85 -16.68 19.59
C GLN A 43 26.76 -16.16 21.02
N ALA A 44 25.56 -16.12 21.56
CA ALA A 44 25.31 -15.75 22.93
C ALA A 44 24.59 -16.86 23.69
N ARG A 45 24.84 -16.94 24.99
CA ARG A 45 24.17 -17.90 25.87
C ARG A 45 22.92 -17.24 26.48
N THR A 46 21.77 -17.89 26.34
CA THR A 46 20.53 -17.44 26.98
C THR A 46 20.62 -17.65 28.50
N SER A 47 19.70 -17.05 29.24
CA SER A 47 19.56 -17.25 30.68
C SER A 47 19.25 -18.71 31.06
N LYS A 48 18.76 -19.50 30.09
CA LYS A 48 18.55 -20.96 30.25
C LYS A 48 19.73 -21.79 29.86
N GLY A 49 20.87 -21.16 29.49
CA GLY A 49 22.12 -21.85 29.12
C GLY A 49 22.21 -22.31 27.67
N GLU A 50 21.19 -22.05 26.84
CA GLU A 50 21.18 -22.41 25.41
C GLU A 50 22.05 -21.44 24.61
N MET A 51 22.78 -21.95 23.61
CA MET A 51 23.51 -21.12 22.66
C MET A 51 22.58 -20.70 21.53
N VAL A 52 22.49 -19.41 21.28
CA VAL A 52 21.68 -18.83 20.19
C VAL A 52 22.54 -17.90 19.34
N ASP A 53 22.27 -17.90 18.05
CA ASP A 53 22.83 -16.91 17.15
C ASP A 53 22.12 -15.57 17.34
N CYS A 54 22.88 -14.51 17.53
CA CYS A 54 22.39 -13.15 17.58
C CYS A 54 23.31 -12.23 16.77
N TYR A 55 22.92 -10.98 16.64
CA TYR A 55 23.70 -9.99 15.89
C TYR A 55 24.08 -8.83 16.82
N GLU A 56 25.38 -8.57 16.92
CA GLU A 56 25.93 -7.47 17.70
C GLU A 56 26.17 -6.27 16.79
N GLY A 57 25.80 -5.07 17.25
CA GLY A 57 26.03 -3.82 16.52
C GLY A 57 25.00 -3.56 15.39
N GLU A 58 23.83 -4.23 15.40
CA GLU A 58 22.76 -3.95 14.48
C GLU A 58 22.26 -2.51 14.62
N GLN A 59 22.01 -1.87 13.48
CA GLN A 59 21.40 -0.54 13.41
C GLN A 59 19.90 -0.65 13.11
N PRO A 60 19.04 0.00 13.90
CA PRO A 60 17.62 0.06 13.59
C PRO A 60 17.40 0.89 12.32
N ILE A 61 16.60 0.38 11.40
CA ILE A 61 16.15 1.11 10.22
C ILE A 61 14.64 1.17 10.17
N ARG A 62 14.13 2.23 9.57
CA ARG A 62 12.74 2.33 9.14
C ARG A 62 12.70 2.32 7.63
N PHE A 63 11.74 1.63 7.06
CA PHE A 63 11.52 1.60 5.63
C PHE A 63 10.06 1.89 5.31
N GLY A 64 9.82 2.37 4.07
CA GLY A 64 8.53 2.87 3.65
C GLY A 64 8.26 4.32 4.09
N ILE A 65 7.14 4.83 3.63
CA ILE A 65 6.68 6.19 3.95
C ILE A 65 5.74 6.11 5.15
N VAL A 66 6.08 6.84 6.21
CA VAL A 66 5.25 6.87 7.42
C VAL A 66 3.88 7.45 7.12
N GLY A 67 2.82 6.72 7.50
CA GLY A 67 1.44 7.12 7.27
C GLY A 67 0.88 6.79 5.88
N ALA A 68 1.72 6.35 4.94
CA ALA A 68 1.25 5.88 3.64
C ALA A 68 0.38 4.63 3.78
N ALA A 69 -0.57 4.46 2.85
CA ALA A 69 -1.51 3.36 2.86
C ALA A 69 -0.84 2.00 2.54
N ASP A 70 -1.54 0.94 2.87
CA ASP A 70 -1.09 -0.45 2.70
C ASP A 70 -0.93 -0.89 1.24
N VAL A 71 -1.77 -0.36 0.35
CA VAL A 71 -1.77 -0.66 -1.08
C VAL A 71 -1.83 0.65 -1.85
N GLU A 72 -0.93 0.78 -2.82
CA GLU A 72 -1.00 1.85 -3.81
C GLU A 72 -1.47 1.31 -5.15
N ALA A 73 -2.21 2.12 -5.89
CA ALA A 73 -2.64 1.79 -7.23
C ALA A 73 -2.52 2.99 -8.18
N PHE A 74 -2.27 2.68 -9.44
CA PHE A 74 -2.27 3.63 -10.55
C PHE A 74 -3.41 3.28 -11.49
N VAL A 75 -4.27 4.26 -11.78
CA VAL A 75 -5.52 4.07 -12.52
C VAL A 75 -5.50 4.83 -13.83
N ALA A 76 -5.73 4.11 -14.94
CA ALA A 76 -5.85 4.71 -16.26
C ALA A 76 -7.16 5.55 -16.37
N PRO A 77 -7.23 6.54 -17.30
CA PRO A 77 -6.26 6.86 -18.35
C PRO A 77 -5.11 7.75 -17.90
N PHE A 78 -5.23 8.47 -16.78
CA PHE A 78 -4.26 9.50 -16.39
C PHE A 78 -3.17 9.01 -15.45
N GLY A 79 -3.22 7.74 -15.01
CA GLY A 79 -2.31 7.22 -13.99
C GLY A 79 -2.61 7.80 -12.60
N ARG A 80 -3.91 8.12 -12.32
CA ARG A 80 -4.31 8.66 -11.03
C ARG A 80 -3.84 7.75 -9.89
N HIS A 81 -3.17 8.34 -8.94
CA HIS A 81 -2.67 7.63 -7.78
C HIS A 81 -3.77 7.43 -6.74
N VAL A 82 -3.96 6.19 -6.32
CA VAL A 82 -4.94 5.79 -5.31
C VAL A 82 -4.21 5.09 -4.17
N GLU A 83 -4.43 5.56 -2.97
CA GLU A 83 -3.90 5.02 -1.71
C GLU A 83 -5.03 4.29 -0.99
N LEU A 84 -4.89 2.98 -0.79
CA LEU A 84 -5.88 2.12 -0.16
C LEU A 84 -5.36 1.62 1.18
N GLU A 85 -5.89 2.20 2.25
CA GLU A 85 -5.60 1.75 3.61
C GLU A 85 -6.52 0.60 4.00
N CYS A 86 -5.95 -0.56 4.28
CA CYS A 86 -6.70 -1.76 4.65
C CYS A 86 -6.98 -1.80 6.15
N LYS A 87 -8.23 -1.86 6.54
CA LYS A 87 -8.63 -1.98 7.94
C LYS A 87 -9.53 -3.19 8.15
N THR A 88 -9.22 -3.98 9.16
CA THR A 88 -10.07 -5.08 9.61
C THR A 88 -10.98 -4.63 10.75
N GLY A 89 -12.20 -5.17 10.80
CA GLY A 89 -13.17 -4.83 11.85
C GLY A 89 -13.45 -3.33 11.95
N LYS A 90 -13.35 -2.79 13.15
CA LYS A 90 -13.61 -1.36 13.46
C LYS A 90 -12.34 -0.49 13.45
N GLY A 91 -11.24 -0.99 12.87
CA GLY A 91 -9.98 -0.25 12.83
C GLY A 91 -10.13 1.13 12.16
N GLU A 92 -9.49 2.14 12.77
CA GLU A 92 -9.50 3.53 12.30
C GLU A 92 -8.10 3.96 11.83
N LEU A 93 -8.05 5.11 11.17
CA LEU A 93 -6.77 5.71 10.77
C LEU A 93 -6.02 6.22 12.00
N SER A 94 -4.72 6.02 12.02
CA SER A 94 -3.84 6.69 12.97
C SER A 94 -3.63 8.17 12.58
N ASP A 95 -3.16 8.98 13.52
CA ASP A 95 -2.90 10.40 13.27
C ASP A 95 -1.93 10.61 12.11
N VAL A 96 -0.89 9.78 11.99
CA VAL A 96 0.08 9.86 10.90
C VAL A 96 -0.55 9.51 9.53
N GLN A 97 -1.50 8.57 9.49
CA GLN A 97 -2.24 8.25 8.28
C GLN A 97 -3.21 9.38 7.89
N ILE A 98 -3.84 10.01 8.88
CA ILE A 98 -4.69 11.19 8.66
C ILE A 98 -3.84 12.36 8.12
N MET A 99 -2.67 12.61 8.69
CA MET A 99 -1.75 13.64 8.21
C MET A 99 -1.28 13.35 6.78
N PHE A 100 -0.88 12.12 6.50
CA PHE A 100 -0.48 11.71 5.15
C PHE A 100 -1.62 11.92 4.15
N SER A 101 -2.83 11.46 4.46
CA SER A 101 -3.99 11.62 3.58
C SER A 101 -4.30 13.10 3.26
N LYS A 102 -4.16 13.98 4.26
CA LYS A 102 -4.34 15.43 4.06
C LYS A 102 -3.23 16.02 3.17
N ALA A 103 -2.00 15.54 3.32
CA ALA A 103 -0.86 16.04 2.56
C ALA A 103 -0.94 15.65 1.07
N VAL A 104 -1.44 14.47 0.73
CA VAL A 104 -1.47 14.00 -0.66
C VAL A 104 -2.72 14.40 -1.45
N LYS A 105 -3.84 14.67 -0.77
CA LYS A 105 -5.10 15.07 -1.42
C LYS A 105 -4.98 16.28 -2.36
N PRO A 106 -4.27 17.37 -2.03
CA PRO A 106 -4.12 18.52 -2.92
C PRO A 106 -3.43 18.19 -4.26
N PHE A 107 -2.72 17.07 -4.33
CA PHE A 107 -2.05 16.58 -5.55
C PHE A 107 -2.93 15.63 -6.38
N GLY A 108 -4.23 15.52 -6.06
CA GLY A 108 -5.16 14.66 -6.79
C GLY A 108 -5.11 13.19 -6.40
N VAL A 109 -4.36 12.82 -5.36
CA VAL A 109 -4.30 11.45 -4.84
C VAL A 109 -5.61 11.12 -4.15
N VAL A 110 -6.20 9.98 -4.49
CA VAL A 110 -7.37 9.43 -3.80
C VAL A 110 -6.89 8.58 -2.64
N PHE A 111 -7.19 9.00 -1.42
CA PHE A 111 -6.89 8.21 -0.21
C PHE A 111 -8.19 7.67 0.38
N ALA A 112 -8.28 6.35 0.57
CA ALA A 112 -9.48 5.72 1.10
C ALA A 112 -9.14 4.54 2.05
N VAL A 113 -10.02 4.34 3.04
CA VAL A 113 -10.02 3.13 3.86
C VAL A 113 -10.90 2.10 3.18
N VAL A 114 -10.39 0.88 3.06
CA VAL A 114 -11.13 -0.26 2.49
C VAL A 114 -11.10 -1.43 3.47
N ARG A 115 -12.21 -2.16 3.54
CA ARG A 115 -12.39 -3.28 4.47
C ARG A 115 -12.56 -4.61 3.75
N SER A 116 -12.70 -4.55 2.43
CA SER A 116 -12.75 -5.73 1.57
C SER A 116 -12.14 -5.44 0.19
N ALA A 117 -11.86 -6.51 -0.56
CA ALA A 117 -11.40 -6.41 -1.93
C ALA A 117 -12.47 -5.80 -2.85
N GLU A 118 -13.74 -6.09 -2.58
CA GLU A 118 -14.89 -5.57 -3.34
C GLU A 118 -15.02 -4.06 -3.19
N GLU A 119 -14.84 -3.53 -1.97
CA GLU A 119 -14.82 -2.07 -1.74
C GLU A 119 -13.70 -1.40 -2.50
N ALA A 120 -12.51 -2.00 -2.51
CA ALA A 120 -11.36 -1.48 -3.24
C ALA A 120 -11.60 -1.46 -4.76
N VAL A 121 -12.13 -2.56 -5.32
CA VAL A 121 -12.49 -2.67 -6.74
C VAL A 121 -13.54 -1.62 -7.11
N ALA A 122 -14.60 -1.48 -6.32
CA ALA A 122 -15.66 -0.51 -6.57
C ALA A 122 -15.12 0.94 -6.57
N LEU A 123 -14.24 1.27 -5.61
CA LEU A 123 -13.61 2.58 -5.55
C LEU A 123 -12.73 2.86 -6.78
N VAL A 124 -11.84 1.93 -7.11
CA VAL A 124 -10.90 2.09 -8.22
C VAL A 124 -11.63 2.15 -9.57
N THR A 125 -12.71 1.39 -9.73
CA THR A 125 -13.58 1.45 -10.92
C THR A 125 -14.24 2.82 -11.03
N ARG A 126 -14.78 3.36 -9.94
CA ARG A 126 -15.36 4.72 -9.94
C ARG A 126 -14.33 5.77 -10.33
N VAL A 127 -13.11 5.72 -9.78
CA VAL A 127 -12.03 6.64 -10.15
C VAL A 127 -11.71 6.55 -11.64
N HIS A 128 -11.65 5.34 -12.18
CA HIS A 128 -11.45 5.14 -13.62
C HIS A 128 -12.56 5.76 -14.47
N GLU A 129 -13.82 5.57 -14.10
CA GLU A 129 -14.98 6.11 -14.81
C GLU A 129 -15.02 7.64 -14.77
N GLU A 130 -14.73 8.24 -13.61
CA GLU A 130 -14.60 9.70 -13.46
C GLU A 130 -13.53 10.27 -14.39
N ASP A 131 -12.36 9.64 -14.44
CA ASP A 131 -11.24 10.06 -15.29
C ASP A 131 -11.53 9.86 -16.77
N ARG A 132 -12.22 8.79 -17.14
CA ARG A 132 -12.69 8.59 -18.53
C ARG A 132 -13.68 9.65 -18.97
N GLU A 133 -14.59 10.02 -18.09
CA GLU A 133 -15.55 11.07 -18.38
C GLU A 133 -14.86 12.44 -18.50
N LEU A 134 -13.89 12.72 -17.63
CA LEU A 134 -13.08 13.93 -17.71
C LEU A 134 -12.28 13.98 -19.03
N ALA A 135 -11.67 12.86 -19.43
CA ALA A 135 -10.97 12.75 -20.70
C ALA A 135 -11.87 13.04 -21.93
N ARG A 136 -13.12 12.55 -21.89
CA ARG A 136 -14.09 12.80 -22.97
C ARG A 136 -14.49 14.28 -23.06
N ARG A 137 -14.66 14.93 -21.91
CA ARG A 137 -15.06 16.37 -21.86
C ARG A 137 -13.90 17.32 -22.17
N GLY A 138 -12.71 16.98 -21.75
CA GLY A 138 -11.53 17.86 -21.87
C GLY A 138 -10.79 17.78 -23.18
N GLY A 139 -11.16 16.90 -24.10
CA GLY A 139 -10.43 16.72 -25.36
C GLY A 139 -8.99 16.23 -25.16
N PHE A 140 -8.67 15.67 -24.01
CA PHE A 140 -7.36 15.06 -23.75
C PHE A 140 -7.22 13.81 -24.63
N VAL A 141 -6.50 13.95 -25.72
CA VAL A 141 -5.99 12.80 -26.48
C VAL A 141 -4.86 12.23 -25.66
N VAL A 142 -5.13 11.18 -24.90
CA VAL A 142 -4.03 10.33 -24.40
C VAL A 142 -3.48 9.66 -25.65
N ASP A 143 -2.35 10.15 -26.13
CA ASP A 143 -1.64 9.53 -27.25
C ASP A 143 -1.22 8.12 -26.81
N ALA A 144 -2.00 7.12 -27.22
CA ALA A 144 -1.69 5.71 -27.01
C ALA A 144 -0.47 5.24 -27.85
N GLY A 145 0.21 6.17 -28.52
CA GLY A 145 1.17 5.93 -29.58
C GLY A 145 2.61 5.74 -29.18
N ASN A 146 3.00 5.94 -27.93
CA ASN A 146 4.40 5.77 -27.55
C ASN A 146 4.63 4.52 -26.69
N ARG A 147 4.45 3.34 -27.28
CA ARG A 147 5.11 2.15 -26.75
C ARG A 147 6.54 2.15 -27.26
N PRO A 148 7.56 2.24 -26.41
CA PRO A 148 8.90 1.91 -26.83
C PRO A 148 8.92 0.46 -27.31
N ALA A 149 9.52 0.26 -28.46
CA ALA A 149 9.73 -1.04 -29.08
C ALA A 149 10.60 -1.94 -28.18
#